data_d805637c2f4d5d3bff5aa19cb8171b15
#
_entry.id   d805637c2f4d5d3bff5aa19cb8171b15
#
_cell.length_a   1.000
_cell.length_b   1.000
_cell.length_c   1.000
_cell.angle_alpha   90.00
_cell.angle_beta   90.00
_cell.angle_gamma   90.00
#
_symmetry.space_group_name_H-M   'P 1'
#
loop_
_entity.id
_entity.type
_entity.pdbx_description
1 polymer ?
#
loop_
_entity_poly.entity_id
_entity_poly.type
_entity_poly.pdbx_seq_one_letter_code
_entity_poly.pdbx_strand_id
1 'polypeptide(L)'
;MKEFAAVGEDISYEHIAKLIRGQKENKYIIDVNDMRFFAPACMTKAIKEKCMEVYGDQPEGMAQVLKCISDSIAYKYFECSRLMEKFAKREFDTINIMGGGSADEYICKKTAQLTRKRVLAGPTEATAIGNIAVQLIADNRVSGPEEAREIILKSFDFKEYFA
;
A
#
# COMPACT_ATOMS: atom_id res chain seq x y z
N MET A 1 2.53 8.72 -11.76
CA MET A 1 1.17 9.18 -12.16
C MET A 1 1.24 10.43 -13.03
N LYS A 2 1.77 11.56 -12.53
CA LYS A 2 1.87 12.82 -13.32
C LYS A 2 2.57 12.64 -14.69
N GLU A 3 3.56 11.79 -14.77
CA GLU A 3 4.32 11.51 -16.00
C GLU A 3 3.45 10.81 -17.06
N PHE A 4 2.60 9.88 -16.66
CA PHE A 4 1.67 9.20 -17.57
C PHE A 4 0.51 10.10 -17.99
N ALA A 5 -0.02 10.93 -17.07
CA ALA A 5 -1.02 11.93 -17.40
C ALA A 5 -0.50 12.95 -18.45
N ALA A 6 0.78 13.31 -18.37
CA ALA A 6 1.40 14.25 -19.33
C ALA A 6 1.47 13.72 -20.76
N VAL A 7 1.41 12.40 -20.96
CA VAL A 7 1.37 11.77 -22.28
C VAL A 7 -0.05 11.31 -22.68
N GLY A 8 -1.09 11.75 -21.93
CA GLY A 8 -2.49 11.49 -22.26
C GLY A 8 -3.02 10.13 -21.81
N GLU A 9 -2.30 9.40 -20.96
CA GLU A 9 -2.76 8.13 -20.40
C GLU A 9 -3.83 8.34 -19.32
N ASP A 10 -4.86 7.48 -19.29
CA ASP A 10 -5.85 7.47 -18.23
C ASP A 10 -5.21 6.98 -16.92
N ILE A 11 -5.18 7.87 -15.91
CA ILE A 11 -4.61 7.62 -14.59
C ILE A 11 -5.66 7.38 -13.51
N SER A 12 -6.92 7.08 -13.90
CA SER A 12 -7.94 6.70 -12.93
C SER A 12 -7.56 5.40 -12.21
N TYR A 13 -7.93 5.30 -10.94
CA TYR A 13 -7.65 4.10 -10.13
C TYR A 13 -8.25 2.84 -10.75
N GLU A 14 -9.42 2.96 -11.38
CA GLU A 14 -10.08 1.84 -12.06
C GLU A 14 -9.28 1.35 -13.28
N HIS A 15 -8.83 2.29 -14.12
CA HIS A 15 -8.00 1.97 -15.28
C HIS A 15 -6.67 1.32 -14.87
N ILE A 16 -6.00 1.88 -13.86
CA ILE A 16 -4.75 1.35 -13.31
C ILE A 16 -4.94 -0.08 -12.79
N ALA A 17 -5.97 -0.32 -12.00
CA ALA A 17 -6.27 -1.65 -11.47
C ALA A 17 -6.51 -2.66 -12.61
N LYS A 18 -7.20 -2.25 -13.68
CA LYS A 18 -7.42 -3.08 -14.87
C LYS A 18 -6.12 -3.40 -15.60
N LEU A 19 -5.27 -2.39 -15.80
CA LEU A 19 -3.95 -2.57 -16.42
C LEU A 19 -3.07 -3.54 -15.65
N ILE A 20 -3.00 -3.40 -14.33
CA ILE A 20 -2.18 -4.26 -13.46
C ILE A 20 -2.70 -5.70 -13.49
N ARG A 21 -4.02 -5.90 -13.42
CA ARG A 21 -4.65 -7.23 -13.49
C ARG A 21 -4.42 -7.93 -14.83
N GLY A 22 -4.36 -7.18 -15.91
CA GLY A 22 -4.10 -7.70 -17.27
C GLY A 22 -2.65 -8.13 -17.52
N GLN A 23 -1.71 -7.77 -16.62
CA GLN A 23 -0.32 -8.16 -16.77
C GLN A 23 -0.06 -9.58 -16.23
N LYS A 24 0.81 -10.31 -16.94
CA LYS A 24 1.38 -11.57 -16.45
C LYS A 24 2.16 -11.34 -15.15
N GLU A 25 2.63 -12.42 -14.54
CA GLU A 25 3.47 -12.32 -13.35
C GLU A 25 4.61 -11.33 -13.55
N ASN A 26 4.80 -10.47 -12.53
CA ASN A 26 5.87 -9.50 -12.52
C ASN A 26 7.14 -10.12 -11.92
N LYS A 27 8.25 -9.98 -12.61
CA LYS A 27 9.56 -10.43 -12.11
C LYS A 27 10.32 -9.35 -11.35
N TYR A 28 9.85 -8.10 -11.40
CA TYR A 28 10.56 -6.97 -10.85
C TYR A 28 10.05 -6.64 -9.44
N ILE A 29 10.86 -6.93 -8.44
CA ILE A 29 10.65 -6.52 -7.04
C ILE A 29 11.85 -5.67 -6.63
N ILE A 30 11.62 -4.40 -6.35
CA ILE A 30 12.67 -3.43 -6.00
C ILE A 30 12.47 -2.90 -4.58
N ASP A 31 13.53 -2.50 -3.91
CA ASP A 31 13.41 -1.88 -2.59
C ASP A 31 12.80 -0.48 -2.73
N VAL A 32 11.56 -0.33 -2.28
CA VAL A 32 10.82 0.94 -2.33
C VAL A 32 11.43 2.03 -1.44
N ASN A 33 12.33 1.68 -0.53
CA ASN A 33 13.04 2.61 0.34
C ASN A 33 14.38 3.10 -0.27
N ASP A 34 14.72 2.71 -1.50
CA ASP A 34 15.92 3.23 -2.16
C ASP A 34 15.83 4.77 -2.28
N MET A 35 16.86 5.46 -1.84
CA MET A 35 16.90 6.94 -1.79
C MET A 35 16.65 7.60 -3.14
N ARG A 36 16.90 6.92 -4.26
CA ARG A 36 16.57 7.42 -5.61
C ARG A 36 15.07 7.71 -5.80
N PHE A 37 14.18 7.10 -4.99
CA PHE A 37 12.75 7.31 -5.07
C PHE A 37 12.22 8.45 -4.20
N PHE A 38 13.07 9.08 -3.40
CA PHE A 38 12.64 10.15 -2.48
C PHE A 38 12.16 11.39 -3.22
N ALA A 39 12.94 11.89 -4.21
CA ALA A 39 12.57 13.06 -5.01
C ALA A 39 13.18 13.01 -6.42
N PRO A 40 12.89 11.99 -7.23
CA PRO A 40 13.47 11.87 -8.56
C PRO A 40 12.87 12.90 -9.52
N ALA A 41 13.66 13.38 -10.48
CA ALA A 41 13.15 14.22 -11.56
C ALA A 41 12.12 13.47 -12.43
N CYS A 42 12.28 12.15 -12.59
CA CYS A 42 11.34 11.26 -13.28
C CYS A 42 11.30 9.91 -12.57
N MET A 43 10.17 9.62 -11.93
CA MET A 43 9.98 8.37 -11.15
C MET A 43 10.04 7.13 -12.03
N THR A 44 9.41 7.18 -13.19
CA THR A 44 9.42 6.05 -14.15
C THR A 44 10.83 5.69 -14.58
N LYS A 45 11.67 6.68 -14.84
CA LYS A 45 13.08 6.48 -15.20
C LYS A 45 13.85 5.86 -14.04
N ALA A 46 13.69 6.40 -12.83
CA ALA A 46 14.36 5.87 -11.63
C ALA A 46 14.00 4.40 -11.35
N ILE A 47 12.73 4.01 -11.55
CA ILE A 47 12.29 2.62 -11.41
C ILE A 47 12.94 1.72 -12.46
N LYS A 48 12.95 2.15 -13.72
CA LYS A 48 13.56 1.40 -14.83
C LYS A 48 15.07 1.19 -14.62
N GLU A 49 15.77 2.24 -14.21
CA GLU A 49 17.20 2.17 -13.87
C GLU A 49 17.46 1.20 -12.71
N LYS A 50 16.62 1.23 -11.67
CA LYS A 50 16.73 0.26 -10.56
C LYS A 50 16.48 -1.17 -11.00
N CYS A 51 15.48 -1.40 -11.83
CA CYS A 51 15.22 -2.72 -12.39
C CYS A 51 16.38 -3.20 -13.27
N MET A 52 16.94 -2.34 -14.11
CA MET A 52 18.11 -2.65 -14.94
C MET A 52 19.31 -3.03 -14.08
N GLU A 53 19.56 -2.29 -12.99
CA GLU A 53 20.64 -2.57 -12.05
C GLU A 53 20.51 -3.96 -11.40
N VAL A 54 19.27 -4.32 -10.98
CA VAL A 54 19.03 -5.55 -10.21
C VAL A 54 18.85 -6.77 -11.10
N TYR A 55 18.20 -6.61 -12.26
CA TYR A 55 17.74 -7.72 -13.09
C TYR A 55 18.40 -7.79 -14.47
N GLY A 56 19.20 -6.78 -14.85
CA GLY A 56 19.74 -6.64 -16.22
C GLY A 56 18.65 -6.37 -17.27
N ASP A 57 17.45 -5.96 -16.83
CA ASP A 57 16.26 -5.76 -17.64
C ASP A 57 15.32 -4.76 -16.94
N GLN A 58 14.37 -4.20 -17.68
CA GLN A 58 13.47 -3.16 -17.14
C GLN A 58 12.02 -3.35 -17.58
N PRO A 59 11.05 -2.86 -16.78
CA PRO A 59 9.64 -2.90 -17.17
C PRO A 59 9.36 -1.97 -18.35
N GLU A 60 8.53 -2.46 -19.28
CA GLU A 60 8.11 -1.70 -20.46
C GLU A 60 6.67 -1.19 -20.29
N GLY A 61 6.44 0.05 -20.75
CA GLY A 61 5.13 0.69 -20.69
C GLY A 61 4.61 0.94 -19.26
N MET A 62 3.45 1.59 -19.18
CA MET A 62 2.83 2.00 -17.92
C MET A 62 2.43 0.78 -17.06
N ALA A 63 1.83 -0.21 -17.68
CA ALA A 63 1.25 -1.35 -16.96
C ALA A 63 2.30 -2.17 -16.19
N GLN A 64 3.47 -2.44 -16.80
CA GLN A 64 4.55 -3.17 -16.12
C GLN A 64 5.23 -2.34 -15.05
N VAL A 65 5.40 -1.03 -15.26
CA VAL A 65 5.94 -0.11 -14.25
C VAL A 65 5.02 -0.05 -13.03
N LEU A 66 3.72 0.13 -13.25
CA LEU A 66 2.73 0.16 -12.16
C LEU A 66 2.67 -1.16 -11.40
N LYS A 67 2.73 -2.27 -12.12
CA LYS A 67 2.77 -3.59 -11.48
C LYS A 67 4.04 -3.81 -10.67
N CYS A 68 5.20 -3.38 -11.18
CA CYS A 68 6.45 -3.39 -10.42
C CYS A 68 6.32 -2.61 -9.11
N ILE A 69 5.74 -1.40 -9.16
CA ILE A 69 5.51 -0.56 -7.97
C ILE A 69 4.61 -1.29 -6.96
N SER A 70 3.44 -1.74 -7.41
CA SER A 70 2.43 -2.34 -6.53
C SER A 70 2.93 -3.64 -5.88
N ASP A 71 3.60 -4.50 -6.66
CA ASP A 71 4.17 -5.75 -6.15
C ASP A 71 5.32 -5.46 -5.17
N SER A 72 6.17 -4.46 -5.45
CA SER A 72 7.25 -4.06 -4.56
C SER A 72 6.75 -3.49 -3.22
N ILE A 73 5.67 -2.70 -3.24
CA ILE A 73 5.03 -2.19 -2.02
C ILE A 73 4.45 -3.34 -1.20
N ALA A 74 3.71 -4.25 -1.83
CA ALA A 74 3.14 -5.42 -1.15
C ALA A 74 4.24 -6.33 -0.57
N TYR A 75 5.34 -6.51 -1.31
CA TYR A 75 6.50 -7.25 -0.83
C TYR A 75 7.17 -6.57 0.37
N LYS A 76 7.25 -5.23 0.35
CA LYS A 76 7.76 -4.48 1.51
C LYS A 76 6.89 -4.64 2.75
N TYR A 77 5.57 -4.67 2.60
CA TYR A 77 4.67 -4.98 3.72
C TYR A 77 4.91 -6.39 4.27
N PHE A 78 5.14 -7.37 3.39
CA PHE A 78 5.52 -8.72 3.81
C PHE A 78 6.83 -8.71 4.60
N GLU A 79 7.91 -8.08 4.10
CA GLU A 79 9.18 -7.97 4.81
C GLU A 79 9.01 -7.30 6.19
N CYS A 80 8.30 -6.17 6.24
CA CYS A 80 8.05 -5.44 7.48
C CYS A 80 7.25 -6.29 8.47
N SER A 81 6.22 -7.02 8.03
CA SER A 81 5.44 -7.87 8.92
C SER A 81 6.30 -8.96 9.56
N ARG A 82 7.15 -9.61 8.77
CA ARG A 82 8.10 -10.62 9.26
C ARG A 82 9.10 -10.05 10.26
N LEU A 83 9.59 -8.85 9.99
CA LEU A 83 10.51 -8.16 10.88
C LEU A 83 9.84 -7.79 12.21
N MET A 84 8.61 -7.28 12.16
CA MET A 84 7.82 -6.95 13.35
C MET A 84 7.53 -8.18 14.21
N GLU A 85 7.17 -9.32 13.61
CA GLU A 85 6.95 -10.58 14.31
C GLU A 85 8.22 -11.06 15.03
N LYS A 86 9.36 -10.95 14.33
CA LYS A 86 10.66 -11.31 14.91
C LYS A 86 10.99 -10.46 16.14
N PHE A 87 10.78 -9.15 16.09
CA PHE A 87 11.02 -8.25 17.22
C PHE A 87 10.00 -8.43 18.34
N ALA A 88 8.72 -8.59 17.99
CA ALA A 88 7.64 -8.79 18.96
C ALA A 88 7.65 -10.20 19.59
N LYS A 89 8.42 -11.15 19.00
CA LYS A 89 8.44 -12.58 19.38
C LYS A 89 7.06 -13.22 19.41
N ARG A 90 6.18 -12.78 18.52
CA ARG A 90 4.82 -13.33 18.34
C ARG A 90 4.38 -13.14 16.92
N GLU A 91 3.46 -13.99 16.47
CA GLU A 91 2.79 -13.85 15.17
C GLU A 91 1.63 -12.86 15.28
N PHE A 92 1.29 -12.26 14.14
CA PHE A 92 0.13 -11.38 13.98
C PHE A 92 -0.80 -11.99 12.92
N ASP A 93 -2.09 -12.03 13.20
CA ASP A 93 -3.08 -12.60 12.28
C ASP A 93 -3.58 -11.58 11.26
N THR A 94 -3.46 -10.29 11.57
CA THR A 94 -4.06 -9.21 10.78
C THR A 94 -3.05 -8.10 10.51
N ILE A 95 -3.06 -7.61 9.26
CA ILE A 95 -2.37 -6.40 8.84
C ILE A 95 -3.41 -5.32 8.56
N ASN A 96 -3.28 -4.17 9.21
CA ASN A 96 -4.13 -3.02 8.95
C ASN A 96 -3.46 -2.10 7.94
N ILE A 97 -4.11 -1.86 6.77
CA ILE A 97 -3.70 -0.88 5.78
C ILE A 97 -4.67 0.29 5.87
N MET A 98 -4.17 1.45 6.32
CA MET A 98 -4.96 2.65 6.56
C MET A 98 -4.51 3.81 5.67
N GLY A 99 -5.37 4.84 5.54
CA GLY A 99 -5.10 6.00 4.69
C GLY A 99 -5.27 5.68 3.20
N GLY A 100 -4.68 6.50 2.32
CA GLY A 100 -4.84 6.37 0.87
C GLY A 100 -4.48 5.00 0.29
N GLY A 101 -3.52 4.30 0.89
CA GLY A 101 -3.14 2.93 0.47
C GLY A 101 -4.24 1.89 0.62
N SER A 102 -5.20 2.11 1.53
CA SER A 102 -6.35 1.21 1.72
C SER A 102 -7.32 1.17 0.54
N ALA A 103 -7.27 2.18 -0.33
CA ALA A 103 -8.07 2.25 -1.55
C ALA A 103 -7.51 1.37 -2.68
N ASP A 104 -6.24 0.97 -2.61
CA ASP A 104 -5.62 0.11 -3.62
C ASP A 104 -5.91 -1.37 -3.34
N GLU A 105 -6.97 -1.85 -3.98
CA GLU A 105 -7.42 -3.24 -3.85
C GLU A 105 -6.35 -4.26 -4.27
N TYR A 106 -5.54 -3.94 -5.28
CA TYR A 106 -4.50 -4.83 -5.75
C TYR A 106 -3.41 -5.02 -4.69
N ILE A 107 -2.91 -3.92 -4.11
CA ILE A 107 -1.89 -3.96 -3.04
C ILE A 107 -2.44 -4.71 -1.82
N CYS A 108 -3.68 -4.44 -1.42
CA CYS A 108 -4.30 -5.13 -0.28
C CYS A 108 -4.39 -6.65 -0.50
N LYS A 109 -4.89 -7.09 -1.67
CA LYS A 109 -4.97 -8.51 -2.04
C LYS A 109 -3.59 -9.16 -2.13
N LYS A 110 -2.64 -8.50 -2.79
CA LYS A 110 -1.28 -9.01 -2.94
C LYS A 110 -0.58 -9.15 -1.59
N THR A 111 -0.81 -8.19 -0.68
CA THR A 111 -0.29 -8.26 0.69
C THR A 111 -0.87 -9.46 1.45
N ALA A 112 -2.19 -9.68 1.38
CA ALA A 112 -2.81 -10.85 2.01
C ALA A 112 -2.21 -12.16 1.48
N GLN A 113 -2.06 -12.29 0.15
CA GLN A 113 -1.44 -13.46 -0.50
C GLN A 113 0.00 -13.71 -0.05
N LEU A 114 0.84 -12.67 -0.02
CA LEU A 114 2.24 -12.79 0.36
C LEU A 114 2.43 -13.12 1.84
N THR A 115 1.64 -12.50 2.70
CA THR A 115 1.77 -12.65 4.15
C THR A 115 1.00 -13.84 4.70
N ARG A 116 0.01 -14.35 3.97
CA ARG A 116 -1.00 -15.33 4.41
C ARG A 116 -1.76 -14.87 5.65
N LYS A 117 -1.99 -13.57 5.75
CA LYS A 117 -2.70 -12.91 6.85
C LYS A 117 -3.94 -12.21 6.34
N ARG A 118 -4.91 -12.01 7.23
CA ARG A 118 -6.03 -11.12 6.96
C ARG A 118 -5.50 -9.70 6.79
N VAL A 119 -5.91 -9.03 5.71
CA VAL A 119 -5.66 -7.59 5.53
C VAL A 119 -6.97 -6.86 5.77
N LEU A 120 -6.97 -5.93 6.71
CA LEU A 120 -8.09 -5.02 7.00
C LEU A 120 -7.72 -3.65 6.41
N ALA A 121 -8.44 -3.23 5.38
CA ALA A 121 -8.18 -2.00 4.64
C ALA A 121 -9.22 -0.92 4.98
N GLY A 122 -8.76 0.25 5.44
CA GLY A 122 -9.58 1.40 5.82
C GLY A 122 -9.30 1.87 7.25
N PRO A 123 -9.83 3.02 7.63
CA PRO A 123 -10.47 4.00 6.77
C PRO A 123 -9.45 4.78 5.91
N THR A 124 -9.91 5.35 4.78
CA THR A 124 -9.04 6.11 3.86
C THR A 124 -8.54 7.40 4.50
N GLU A 125 -9.39 8.09 5.28
CA GLU A 125 -9.07 9.34 5.97
C GLU A 125 -8.57 9.11 7.41
N ALA A 126 -7.78 8.08 7.63
CA ALA A 126 -7.34 7.65 8.96
C ALA A 126 -6.66 8.75 9.79
N THR A 127 -5.89 9.64 9.15
CA THR A 127 -5.20 10.74 9.84
C THR A 127 -6.19 11.76 10.40
N ALA A 128 -7.19 12.17 9.61
CA ALA A 128 -8.22 13.11 10.05
C ALA A 128 -9.07 12.50 11.17
N ILE A 129 -9.48 11.25 11.00
CA ILE A 129 -10.25 10.49 11.99
C ILE A 129 -9.48 10.36 13.31
N GLY A 130 -8.19 10.03 13.24
CA GLY A 130 -7.33 9.94 14.43
C GLY A 130 -7.20 11.28 15.18
N ASN A 131 -7.05 12.39 14.46
CA ASN A 131 -7.02 13.72 15.06
C ASN A 131 -8.34 14.08 15.76
N ILE A 132 -9.48 13.76 15.16
CA ILE A 132 -10.81 13.96 15.77
C ILE A 132 -10.94 13.09 17.02
N ALA A 133 -10.54 11.82 16.96
CA ALA A 133 -10.60 10.91 18.09
C ALA A 133 -9.80 11.44 19.30
N VAL A 134 -8.59 11.93 19.07
CA VAL A 134 -7.75 12.53 20.14
C VAL A 134 -8.42 13.75 20.76
N GLN A 135 -9.05 14.63 19.96
CA GLN A 135 -9.79 15.79 20.47
C GLN A 135 -11.00 15.37 21.29
N LEU A 136 -11.76 14.36 20.87
CA LEU A 136 -12.91 13.85 21.62
C LEU A 136 -12.49 13.22 22.96
N ILE A 137 -11.32 12.57 23.02
CA ILE A 137 -10.75 12.06 24.26
C ILE A 137 -10.34 13.23 25.19
N ALA A 138 -9.69 14.26 24.63
CA ALA A 138 -9.28 15.43 25.40
C ALA A 138 -10.48 16.21 25.99
N ASP A 139 -11.61 16.24 25.27
CA ASP A 139 -12.87 16.84 25.73
C ASP A 139 -13.68 15.93 26.67
N ASN A 140 -13.16 14.76 27.07
CA ASN A 140 -13.84 13.76 27.88
C ASN A 140 -15.18 13.24 27.28
N ARG A 141 -15.33 13.30 25.96
CA ARG A 141 -16.49 12.77 25.22
C ARG A 141 -16.31 11.28 24.87
N VAL A 142 -15.09 10.83 24.85
CA VAL A 142 -14.66 9.45 24.66
C VAL A 142 -13.66 9.13 25.76
N SER A 143 -13.83 8.00 26.42
CA SER A 143 -13.08 7.66 27.63
C SER A 143 -11.60 7.31 27.37
N GLY A 144 -11.26 6.94 26.12
CA GLY A 144 -9.89 6.60 25.75
C GLY A 144 -9.76 5.97 24.37
N PRO A 145 -8.53 5.52 24.04
CA PRO A 145 -8.25 4.95 22.71
C PRO A 145 -9.07 3.72 22.35
N GLU A 146 -9.43 2.88 23.34
CA GLU A 146 -10.19 1.67 23.14
C GLU A 146 -11.60 2.00 22.66
N GLU A 147 -12.32 2.88 23.36
CA GLU A 147 -13.65 3.34 22.95
C GLU A 147 -13.60 4.07 21.61
N ALA A 148 -12.56 4.90 21.38
CA ALA A 148 -12.39 5.57 20.09
C ALA A 148 -12.28 4.56 18.94
N ARG A 149 -11.52 3.48 19.12
CA ARG A 149 -11.41 2.41 18.11
C ARG A 149 -12.73 1.72 17.83
N GLU A 150 -13.52 1.42 18.88
CA GLU A 150 -14.85 0.84 18.71
C GLU A 150 -15.78 1.74 17.91
N ILE A 151 -15.77 3.05 18.22
CA ILE A 151 -16.56 4.04 17.49
C ILE A 151 -16.13 4.06 16.01
N ILE A 152 -14.82 4.11 15.73
CA ILE A 152 -14.29 4.10 14.37
C ILE A 152 -14.72 2.85 13.61
N LEU A 153 -14.58 1.65 14.22
CA LEU A 153 -14.98 0.40 13.61
C LEU A 153 -16.47 0.31 13.28
N LYS A 154 -17.32 1.01 14.06
CA LYS A 154 -18.77 1.07 13.82
C LYS A 154 -19.18 2.17 12.83
N SER A 155 -18.34 3.18 12.64
CA SER A 155 -18.67 4.39 11.86
C SER A 155 -18.14 4.39 10.43
N PHE A 156 -17.19 3.53 10.12
CA PHE A 156 -16.54 3.49 8.81
C PHE A 156 -16.54 2.08 8.24
N ASP A 157 -16.61 2.02 6.90
CA ASP A 157 -16.50 0.75 6.18
C ASP A 157 -15.06 0.29 6.08
N PHE A 158 -14.84 -0.98 6.37
CA PHE A 158 -13.57 -1.67 6.21
C PHE A 158 -13.73 -2.79 5.19
N LYS A 159 -12.73 -2.95 4.33
CA LYS A 159 -12.66 -4.09 3.41
C LYS A 159 -11.69 -5.12 3.95
N GLU A 160 -12.08 -6.39 3.86
CA GLU A 160 -11.24 -7.50 4.27
C GLU A 160 -10.75 -8.27 3.05
N TYR A 161 -9.47 -8.67 3.11
CA TYR A 161 -8.84 -9.50 2.09
C TYR A 161 -8.15 -10.67 2.77
N PHE A 162 -8.27 -11.82 2.13
CA PHE A 162 -7.70 -13.09 2.58
C PHE A 162 -6.81 -13.68 1.49
N ALA A 163 -5.89 -14.61 1.86
CA ALA A 163 -5.01 -15.31 0.94
C ALA A 163 -5.78 -16.30 0.07
#